data_8cc776dd1684982270b6cd1e5593f62a
#
_entry.id   8cc776dd1684982270b6cd1e5593f62a
#
_cell.length_a   1.000
_cell.length_b   1.000
_cell.length_c   1.000
_cell.angle_alpha   90.00
_cell.angle_beta   90.00
_cell.angle_gamma   90.00
#
_symmetry.space_group_name_H-M   'P 1'
#
loop_
_entity.id
_entity.type
_entity.pdbx_description
1 polymer ?
#
loop_
_entity_poly.entity_id
_entity_poly.type
_entity_poly.pdbx_seq_one_letter_code
_entity_poly.pdbx_strand_id
1 'polypeptide(L)'
;RLEFGEIKTFSTPRRLALAVSDVAEDQPTLRTEAMGPAKQIAYDADGNPTKAAIGFARGQGVDVTELKLVETEKGEYLFIEKEEPGRPTRELLATVLPRLVAALSFKKSMRWETQDIRFARPMHWIVALYGGDVISFTHGNLISGNQSRGHRFMAPQAFTVTGMGDWLEGGRKHFVTCLLYTSPS
;
A
#
# COMPACT_ATOMS: atom_id res chain seq x y z
N ARG A 1 4.73 -6.50 -3.74
CA ARG A 1 3.33 -6.46 -4.17
C ARG A 1 2.53 -7.35 -3.23
N LEU A 2 1.38 -6.87 -2.71
CA LEU A 2 0.48 -7.70 -1.90
C LEU A 2 -0.45 -8.50 -2.81
N GLU A 3 -0.74 -9.73 -2.41
CA GLU A 3 -1.81 -10.53 -3.01
C GLU A 3 -3.14 -10.12 -2.37
N PHE A 4 -4.19 -10.05 -3.16
CA PHE A 4 -5.55 -9.73 -2.72
C PHE A 4 -6.58 -10.33 -3.68
N GLY A 5 -7.80 -10.51 -3.18
CA GLY A 5 -8.91 -11.05 -3.93
C GLY A 5 -9.76 -9.97 -4.63
N GLU A 6 -11.06 -9.99 -4.39
CA GLU A 6 -12.00 -9.09 -5.06
C GLU A 6 -11.99 -7.68 -4.44
N ILE A 7 -12.11 -6.67 -5.30
CA ILE A 7 -12.28 -5.27 -4.90
C ILE A 7 -13.74 -4.86 -5.12
N LYS A 8 -14.41 -4.43 -4.07
CA LYS A 8 -15.77 -3.87 -4.11
C LYS A 8 -15.76 -2.42 -3.67
N THR A 9 -16.46 -1.58 -4.42
CA THR A 9 -16.62 -0.17 -4.08
C THR A 9 -18.09 0.15 -3.81
N PHE A 10 -18.31 0.96 -2.80
CA PHE A 10 -19.65 1.41 -2.41
C PHE A 10 -19.67 2.92 -2.28
N SER A 11 -20.75 3.54 -2.69
CA SER A 11 -20.89 4.97 -2.54
C SER A 11 -22.28 5.42 -2.13
N THR A 12 -22.32 6.57 -1.51
CA THR A 12 -23.49 7.41 -1.35
C THR A 12 -23.07 8.84 -1.69
N PRO A 13 -23.98 9.81 -1.81
CA PRO A 13 -23.58 11.21 -2.00
C PRO A 13 -22.65 11.78 -0.92
N ARG A 14 -22.45 11.06 0.19
CA ARG A 14 -21.64 11.50 1.35
C ARG A 14 -20.64 10.47 1.85
N ARG A 15 -20.55 9.29 1.24
CA ARG A 15 -19.65 8.20 1.67
C ARG A 15 -19.02 7.54 0.47
N LEU A 16 -17.77 7.23 0.61
CA LEU A 16 -17.04 6.32 -0.26
C LEU A 16 -16.52 5.19 0.60
N ALA A 17 -16.67 3.97 0.15
CA ALA A 17 -16.10 2.81 0.81
C ALA A 17 -15.49 1.86 -0.21
N LEU A 18 -14.39 1.24 0.20
CA LEU A 18 -13.64 0.25 -0.53
C LEU A 18 -13.53 -0.99 0.36
N ALA A 19 -13.87 -2.15 -0.17
CA ALA A 19 -13.61 -3.43 0.45
C ALA A 19 -12.72 -4.25 -0.47
N VAL A 20 -11.73 -4.89 0.13
CA VAL A 20 -10.81 -5.80 -0.56
C VAL A 20 -10.81 -7.11 0.22
N SER A 21 -11.14 -8.23 -0.44
CA SER A 21 -11.09 -9.55 0.17
C SER A 21 -9.69 -10.15 0.08
N ASP A 22 -9.43 -11.14 0.93
CA ASP A 22 -8.28 -12.04 0.84
C ASP A 22 -6.93 -11.32 0.69
N VAL A 23 -6.78 -10.22 1.40
CA VAL A 23 -5.50 -9.48 1.42
C VAL A 23 -4.51 -10.24 2.28
N ALA A 24 -3.35 -10.60 1.69
CA ALA A 24 -2.29 -11.32 2.36
C ALA A 24 -1.81 -10.60 3.64
N GLU A 25 -1.44 -11.36 4.67
CA GLU A 25 -0.97 -10.81 5.95
C GLU A 25 0.37 -10.11 5.84
N ASP A 26 1.23 -10.65 4.97
CA ASP A 26 2.56 -10.11 4.71
C ASP A 26 2.81 -9.94 3.22
N GLN A 27 3.68 -9.01 2.90
CA GLN A 27 4.22 -8.90 1.56
C GLN A 27 5.19 -10.07 1.33
N PRO A 28 5.13 -10.77 0.18
CA PRO A 28 6.10 -11.81 -0.12
C PRO A 28 7.53 -11.24 -0.14
N THR A 29 8.48 -12.02 0.34
CA THR A 29 9.90 -11.68 0.23
C THR A 29 10.25 -11.45 -1.24
N LEU A 30 10.78 -10.29 -1.55
CA LEU A 30 11.19 -9.96 -2.90
C LEU A 30 12.64 -10.44 -3.09
N ARG A 31 12.84 -11.40 -3.99
CA ARG A 31 14.15 -11.78 -4.46
C ARG A 31 14.45 -11.01 -5.72
N THR A 32 15.46 -10.20 -5.66
CA THR A 32 15.96 -9.44 -6.80
C THR A 32 17.31 -9.97 -7.18
N GLU A 33 17.39 -10.47 -8.40
CA GLU A 33 18.62 -10.95 -8.99
C GLU A 33 19.17 -9.87 -9.93
N ALA A 34 20.44 -9.55 -9.80
CA ALA A 34 21.09 -8.63 -10.72
C ALA A 34 22.40 -9.24 -11.22
N MET A 35 22.57 -9.23 -12.54
CA MET A 35 23.79 -9.66 -13.20
C MET A 35 24.68 -8.44 -13.42
N GLY A 36 25.95 -8.57 -13.03
CA GLY A 36 26.97 -7.54 -13.12
C GLY A 36 27.94 -7.77 -14.28
N PRO A 37 29.10 -7.09 -14.25
CA PRO A 37 30.14 -7.24 -15.24
C PRO A 37 30.78 -8.64 -15.21
N ALA A 38 31.39 -9.03 -16.32
CA ALA A 38 32.15 -10.27 -16.41
C ALA A 38 33.32 -10.26 -15.41
N LYS A 39 33.67 -11.42 -14.87
CA LYS A 39 34.77 -11.60 -13.90
C LYS A 39 36.07 -10.95 -14.34
N GLN A 40 36.42 -11.09 -15.62
CA GLN A 40 37.64 -10.54 -16.22
C GLN A 40 37.70 -9.00 -16.16
N ILE A 41 36.56 -8.33 -16.08
CA ILE A 41 36.46 -6.88 -15.96
C ILE A 41 36.30 -6.48 -14.50
N ALA A 42 35.69 -7.35 -13.71
CA ALA A 42 35.36 -7.10 -12.32
C ALA A 42 36.54 -7.28 -11.37
N TYR A 43 37.49 -8.15 -11.71
CA TYR A 43 38.69 -8.40 -10.92
C TYR A 43 39.94 -8.20 -11.80
N ASP A 44 41.01 -7.71 -11.18
CA ASP A 44 42.33 -7.60 -11.81
C ASP A 44 43.10 -8.94 -11.76
N ALA A 45 44.31 -8.94 -12.31
CA ALA A 45 45.17 -10.13 -12.34
C ALA A 45 45.59 -10.61 -10.93
N ASP A 46 45.54 -9.75 -9.94
CA ASP A 46 45.87 -10.03 -8.54
C ASP A 46 44.61 -10.42 -7.72
N GLY A 47 43.45 -10.46 -8.36
CA GLY A 47 42.17 -10.83 -7.73
C GLY A 47 41.49 -9.69 -6.95
N ASN A 48 41.97 -8.44 -7.09
CA ASN A 48 41.33 -7.31 -6.42
C ASN A 48 40.14 -6.79 -7.24
N PRO A 49 39.09 -6.29 -6.57
CA PRO A 49 37.93 -5.74 -7.24
C PRO A 49 38.27 -4.42 -7.95
N THR A 50 37.95 -4.36 -9.22
CA THR A 50 38.11 -3.16 -10.03
C THR A 50 37.02 -2.12 -9.76
N LYS A 51 37.18 -0.93 -10.35
CA LYS A 51 36.13 0.11 -10.30
C LYS A 51 34.79 -0.38 -10.84
N ALA A 52 34.77 -1.35 -11.76
CA ALA A 52 33.55 -1.92 -12.31
C ALA A 52 32.80 -2.77 -11.26
N ALA A 53 33.50 -3.62 -10.52
CA ALA A 53 32.89 -4.38 -9.41
C ALA A 53 32.40 -3.47 -8.29
N ILE A 54 33.21 -2.50 -7.88
CA ILE A 54 32.86 -1.53 -6.84
C ILE A 54 31.66 -0.69 -7.28
N GLY A 55 31.62 -0.23 -8.53
CA GLY A 55 30.49 0.52 -9.08
C GLY A 55 29.21 -0.29 -9.12
N PHE A 56 29.28 -1.56 -9.49
CA PHE A 56 28.14 -2.47 -9.49
C PHE A 56 27.63 -2.72 -8.08
N ALA A 57 28.49 -3.06 -7.12
CA ALA A 57 28.13 -3.26 -5.71
C ALA A 57 27.44 -2.03 -5.11
N ARG A 58 28.03 -0.84 -5.34
CA ARG A 58 27.45 0.44 -4.90
C ARG A 58 26.09 0.72 -5.54
N GLY A 59 25.91 0.40 -6.82
CA GLY A 59 24.64 0.55 -7.53
C GLY A 59 23.54 -0.36 -6.97
N GLN A 60 23.91 -1.51 -6.45
CA GLN A 60 23.00 -2.45 -5.78
C GLN A 60 22.86 -2.22 -4.27
N GLY A 61 23.64 -1.31 -3.68
CA GLY A 61 23.61 -0.99 -2.26
C GLY A 61 24.16 -2.07 -1.35
N VAL A 62 25.14 -2.83 -1.83
CA VAL A 62 25.79 -3.97 -1.16
C VAL A 62 27.30 -3.82 -1.11
N ASP A 63 27.95 -4.60 -0.25
CA ASP A 63 29.41 -4.68 -0.24
C ASP A 63 29.92 -5.57 -1.38
N VAL A 64 31.13 -5.31 -1.86
CA VAL A 64 31.77 -6.10 -2.92
C VAL A 64 31.98 -7.56 -2.51
N THR A 65 32.09 -7.81 -1.22
CA THR A 65 32.24 -9.17 -0.64
C THR A 65 30.97 -10.01 -0.75
N GLU A 66 29.81 -9.41 -0.96
CA GLU A 66 28.52 -10.10 -1.11
C GLU A 66 28.26 -10.54 -2.56
N LEU A 67 29.10 -10.11 -3.49
CA LEU A 67 28.99 -10.47 -4.90
C LEU A 67 29.39 -11.93 -5.10
N LYS A 68 28.56 -12.69 -5.80
CA LYS A 68 28.80 -14.08 -6.19
C LYS A 68 29.22 -14.11 -7.67
N LEU A 69 29.92 -15.18 -8.05
CA LEU A 69 30.22 -15.48 -9.43
C LEU A 69 29.25 -16.56 -9.92
N VAL A 70 28.66 -16.33 -11.06
CA VAL A 70 27.77 -17.29 -11.73
C VAL A 70 28.34 -17.57 -13.12
N GLU A 71 28.47 -18.86 -13.43
CA GLU A 71 28.91 -19.31 -14.74
C GLU A 71 27.73 -19.31 -15.72
N THR A 72 27.92 -18.65 -16.85
CA THR A 72 26.93 -18.58 -17.92
C THR A 72 27.57 -19.09 -19.22
N GLU A 73 26.75 -19.35 -20.24
CA GLU A 73 27.28 -19.76 -21.57
C GLU A 73 28.30 -18.78 -22.17
N LYS A 74 28.34 -17.53 -21.68
CA LYS A 74 29.25 -16.47 -22.13
C LYS A 74 30.44 -16.23 -21.19
N GLY A 75 30.58 -17.05 -20.13
CA GLY A 75 31.63 -16.95 -19.13
C GLY A 75 31.12 -16.66 -17.72
N GLU A 76 32.05 -16.37 -16.80
CA GLU A 76 31.74 -16.03 -15.40
C GLU A 76 31.38 -14.54 -15.27
N TYR A 77 30.23 -14.28 -14.64
CA TYR A 77 29.73 -12.94 -14.37
C TYR A 77 29.52 -12.71 -12.87
N LEU A 78 29.66 -11.47 -12.45
CA LEU A 78 29.19 -11.08 -11.13
C LEU A 78 27.69 -11.23 -11.05
N PHE A 79 27.23 -11.72 -9.93
CA PHE A 79 25.81 -11.94 -9.63
C PHE A 79 25.53 -11.55 -8.20
N ILE A 80 24.40 -10.96 -7.97
CA ILE A 80 23.88 -10.72 -6.64
C ILE A 80 22.44 -11.16 -6.55
N GLU A 81 22.15 -11.85 -5.48
CA GLU A 81 20.79 -12.17 -5.05
C GLU A 81 20.51 -11.39 -3.78
N LYS A 82 19.59 -10.46 -3.86
CA LYS A 82 19.15 -9.64 -2.73
C LYS A 82 17.76 -10.10 -2.31
N GLU A 83 17.65 -10.51 -1.07
CA GLU A 83 16.37 -10.80 -0.46
C GLU A 83 15.91 -9.59 0.36
N GLU A 84 14.82 -8.96 -0.06
CA GLU A 84 14.15 -7.95 0.73
C GLU A 84 12.99 -8.62 1.47
N PRO A 85 13.05 -8.75 2.81
CA PRO A 85 11.98 -9.36 3.57
C PRO A 85 10.68 -8.60 3.38
N GLY A 86 9.60 -9.34 3.22
CA GLY A 86 8.26 -8.76 3.12
C GLY A 86 7.92 -7.97 4.39
N ARG A 87 7.13 -6.93 4.23
CA ARG A 87 6.65 -6.11 5.35
C ARG A 87 5.23 -6.53 5.72
N PRO A 88 4.87 -6.49 7.02
CA PRO A 88 3.51 -6.74 7.44
C PRO A 88 2.51 -5.81 6.75
N THR A 89 1.42 -6.38 6.26
CA THR A 89 0.38 -5.62 5.53
C THR A 89 -0.18 -4.47 6.36
N ARG A 90 -0.28 -4.61 7.68
CA ARG A 90 -0.71 -3.54 8.58
C ARG A 90 0.16 -2.30 8.49
N GLU A 91 1.47 -2.46 8.50
CA GLU A 91 2.43 -1.35 8.40
C GLU A 91 2.37 -0.69 7.02
N LEU A 92 2.23 -1.51 5.99
CA LEU A 92 2.08 -1.01 4.62
C LEU A 92 0.80 -0.21 4.47
N LEU A 93 -0.33 -0.70 4.98
CA LEU A 93 -1.61 -0.01 4.92
C LEU A 93 -1.58 1.33 5.65
N ALA A 94 -0.95 1.41 6.83
CA ALA A 94 -0.79 2.68 7.55
C ALA A 94 -0.06 3.74 6.73
N THR A 95 0.83 3.33 5.82
CA THR A 95 1.56 4.23 4.91
C THR A 95 0.80 4.49 3.60
N VAL A 96 0.12 3.49 3.07
CA VAL A 96 -0.53 3.55 1.74
C VAL A 96 -1.89 4.25 1.81
N LEU A 97 -2.69 3.99 2.85
CA LEU A 97 -4.05 4.53 2.95
C LEU A 97 -4.13 6.07 2.96
N PRO A 98 -3.29 6.81 3.71
CA PRO A 98 -3.31 8.28 3.62
C PRO A 98 -2.94 8.78 2.22
N ARG A 99 -2.02 8.12 1.53
CA ARG A 99 -1.67 8.44 0.14
C ARG A 99 -2.82 8.14 -0.83
N LEU A 100 -3.52 7.02 -0.62
CA LEU A 100 -4.71 6.65 -1.40
C LEU A 100 -5.80 7.72 -1.26
N VAL A 101 -6.10 8.15 -0.04
CA VAL A 101 -7.09 9.21 0.21
C VAL A 101 -6.67 10.53 -0.45
N ALA A 102 -5.41 10.90 -0.35
CA ALA A 102 -4.88 12.10 -0.99
C ALA A 102 -4.88 12.04 -2.53
N ALA A 103 -4.76 10.84 -3.11
CA ALA A 103 -4.75 10.63 -4.56
C ALA A 103 -6.16 10.65 -5.19
N LEU A 104 -7.23 10.62 -4.39
CA LEU A 104 -8.60 10.68 -4.91
C LEU A 104 -8.84 12.03 -5.60
N SER A 105 -9.14 11.98 -6.89
CA SER A 105 -9.42 13.16 -7.70
C SER A 105 -10.91 13.29 -7.97
N PHE A 106 -11.41 14.52 -7.94
CA PHE A 106 -12.81 14.84 -8.20
C PHE A 106 -12.89 15.97 -9.23
N LYS A 107 -13.92 15.97 -10.08
CA LYS A 107 -14.17 17.05 -11.07
C LYS A 107 -14.27 18.43 -10.40
N LYS A 108 -14.81 18.47 -9.19
CA LYS A 108 -14.86 19.66 -8.33
C LYS A 108 -14.35 19.28 -6.96
N SER A 109 -13.29 19.90 -6.51
CA SER A 109 -12.72 19.75 -5.18
C SER A 109 -12.60 21.12 -4.53
N MET A 110 -12.73 21.16 -3.22
CA MET A 110 -12.56 22.36 -2.41
C MET A 110 -11.37 22.14 -1.47
N ARG A 111 -10.68 23.22 -1.14
CA ARG A 111 -9.65 23.23 -0.12
C ARG A 111 -10.33 23.38 1.24
N TRP A 112 -9.96 22.54 2.20
CA TRP A 112 -10.56 22.52 3.53
C TRP A 112 -9.56 22.98 4.56
N GLU A 113 -9.99 23.90 5.42
CA GLU A 113 -9.21 24.52 6.50
C GLU A 113 -7.88 25.15 6.03
N THR A 114 -6.94 25.29 6.94
CA THR A 114 -5.60 25.84 6.72
C THR A 114 -4.63 24.83 6.06
N GLN A 115 -5.08 23.59 5.83
CA GLN A 115 -4.27 22.54 5.23
C GLN A 115 -4.55 22.43 3.73
N ASP A 116 -3.53 22.05 2.94
CA ASP A 116 -3.63 21.89 1.49
C ASP A 116 -4.39 20.61 1.05
N ILE A 117 -5.36 20.18 1.87
CA ILE A 117 -6.18 19.01 1.57
C ILE A 117 -7.31 19.40 0.63
N ARG A 118 -7.33 18.79 -0.54
CA ARG A 118 -8.37 18.95 -1.54
C ARG A 118 -9.26 17.71 -1.57
N PHE A 119 -10.54 17.88 -1.29
CA PHE A 119 -11.54 16.83 -1.39
C PHE A 119 -12.87 17.38 -1.90
N ALA A 120 -13.74 16.51 -2.42
CA ALA A 120 -15.04 16.94 -2.95
C ALA A 120 -15.95 17.56 -1.87
N ARG A 121 -15.84 17.10 -0.63
CA ARG A 121 -16.60 17.57 0.55
C ARG A 121 -15.74 17.45 1.81
N PRO A 122 -16.06 18.17 2.91
CA PRO A 122 -15.39 17.96 4.19
C PRO A 122 -15.51 16.52 4.62
N MET A 123 -14.39 15.94 4.97
CA MET A 123 -14.35 14.62 5.63
C MET A 123 -14.58 14.84 7.13
N HIS A 124 -15.43 14.03 7.72
CA HIS A 124 -15.76 14.08 9.15
C HIS A 124 -15.26 12.89 9.93
N TRP A 125 -15.01 11.75 9.28
CA TRP A 125 -14.45 10.53 9.87
C TRP A 125 -13.84 9.67 8.78
N ILE A 126 -12.91 8.82 9.18
CA ILE A 126 -12.27 7.79 8.35
C ILE A 126 -12.41 6.47 9.10
N VAL A 127 -12.94 5.44 8.43
CA VAL A 127 -12.92 4.06 8.91
C VAL A 127 -11.86 3.31 8.11
N ALA A 128 -10.93 2.67 8.81
CA ALA A 128 -9.91 1.85 8.19
C ALA A 128 -9.66 0.60 9.02
N LEU A 129 -9.96 -0.56 8.43
CA LEU A 129 -9.90 -1.85 9.11
C LEU A 129 -9.12 -2.85 8.26
N TYR A 130 -8.40 -3.74 8.92
CA TYR A 130 -7.78 -4.91 8.34
C TYR A 130 -7.92 -6.09 9.29
N GLY A 131 -8.57 -7.18 8.87
CA GLY A 131 -8.87 -8.34 9.70
C GLY A 131 -9.72 -8.03 10.94
N GLY A 132 -10.54 -6.96 10.90
CA GLY A 132 -11.34 -6.49 12.04
C GLY A 132 -10.65 -5.45 12.93
N ASP A 133 -9.34 -5.33 12.84
CA ASP A 133 -8.54 -4.37 13.60
C ASP A 133 -8.41 -3.02 12.91
N VAL A 134 -8.29 -1.95 13.69
CA VAL A 134 -8.12 -0.61 13.19
C VAL A 134 -6.70 -0.40 12.65
N ILE A 135 -6.60 0.07 11.41
CA ILE A 135 -5.36 0.63 10.86
C ILE A 135 -5.34 2.11 11.15
N SER A 136 -4.52 2.50 12.13
CA SER A 136 -4.41 3.90 12.56
C SER A 136 -3.51 4.70 11.63
N PHE A 137 -4.05 5.78 11.07
CA PHE A 137 -3.29 6.80 10.36
C PHE A 137 -3.97 8.15 10.47
N THR A 138 -3.23 9.20 10.18
CA THR A 138 -3.75 10.58 10.19
C THR A 138 -3.87 11.12 8.78
N HIS A 139 -4.98 11.78 8.47
CA HIS A 139 -5.17 12.54 7.24
C HIS A 139 -5.79 13.90 7.58
N GLY A 140 -5.00 14.95 7.48
CA GLY A 140 -5.36 16.26 8.00
C GLY A 140 -5.50 16.25 9.53
N ASN A 141 -6.64 16.69 10.00
CA ASN A 141 -7.02 16.67 11.43
C ASN A 141 -7.79 15.40 11.83
N LEU A 142 -8.00 14.47 10.92
CA LEU A 142 -8.73 13.23 11.18
C LEU A 142 -7.78 12.07 11.46
N ILE A 143 -8.13 11.29 12.47
CA ILE A 143 -7.50 10.00 12.77
C ILE A 143 -8.47 8.90 12.34
N SER A 144 -7.98 7.90 11.64
CA SER A 144 -8.79 6.74 11.26
C SER A 144 -9.17 5.92 12.47
N GLY A 145 -10.35 5.30 12.39
CA GLY A 145 -10.90 4.47 13.46
C GLY A 145 -11.86 3.44 12.91
N ASN A 146 -12.78 2.98 13.76
CA ASN A 146 -13.82 2.02 13.42
C ASN A 146 -15.25 2.56 13.62
N GLN A 147 -15.40 3.88 13.78
CA GLN A 147 -16.71 4.50 13.99
C GLN A 147 -17.25 5.06 12.66
N SER A 148 -18.41 4.57 12.23
CA SER A 148 -19.17 5.15 11.13
C SER A 148 -20.41 5.86 11.69
N ARG A 149 -21.15 6.59 10.84
CA ARG A 149 -22.33 7.33 11.26
C ARG A 149 -23.53 6.99 10.39
N GLY A 150 -24.72 7.08 10.96
CA GLY A 150 -25.99 6.89 10.29
C GLY A 150 -26.42 8.07 9.43
N HIS A 151 -27.72 8.09 9.12
CA HIS A 151 -28.33 9.20 8.39
C HIS A 151 -28.32 10.46 9.24
N ARG A 152 -27.90 11.59 8.65
CA ARG A 152 -27.64 12.85 9.36
C ARG A 152 -28.77 13.34 10.25
N PHE A 153 -30.01 13.12 9.83
CA PHE A 153 -31.21 13.61 10.54
C PHE A 153 -32.00 12.47 11.19
N MET A 154 -32.11 11.31 10.53
CA MET A 154 -32.95 10.21 11.00
C MET A 154 -32.25 9.33 12.04
N ALA A 155 -30.93 9.17 11.96
CA ALA A 155 -30.11 8.40 12.89
C ALA A 155 -28.68 8.94 12.90
N PRO A 156 -28.42 10.07 13.56
CA PRO A 156 -27.11 10.74 13.52
C PRO A 156 -26.05 10.02 14.38
N GLN A 157 -26.43 8.98 15.10
CA GLN A 157 -25.54 8.26 16.02
C GLN A 157 -24.39 7.57 15.26
N ALA A 158 -23.27 7.47 15.95
CA ALA A 158 -22.16 6.66 15.49
C ALA A 158 -22.44 5.17 15.80
N PHE A 159 -21.92 4.30 14.95
CA PHE A 159 -21.93 2.86 15.18
C PHE A 159 -20.57 2.26 14.87
N THR A 160 -20.21 1.25 15.63
CA THR A 160 -18.93 0.54 15.47
C THR A 160 -19.00 -0.38 14.26
N VAL A 161 -17.90 -0.47 13.55
CA VAL A 161 -17.72 -1.32 12.37
C VAL A 161 -16.53 -2.24 12.63
N THR A 162 -16.70 -3.53 12.42
CA THR A 162 -15.63 -4.54 12.51
C THR A 162 -15.31 -5.15 11.14
N GLY A 163 -16.17 -4.90 10.15
CA GLY A 163 -16.00 -5.39 8.79
C GLY A 163 -17.04 -4.81 7.84
N MET A 164 -16.93 -5.20 6.56
CA MET A 164 -17.83 -4.68 5.52
C MET A 164 -19.30 -5.10 5.75
N GLY A 165 -19.54 -6.31 6.24
CA GLY A 165 -20.87 -6.79 6.58
C GLY A 165 -21.54 -5.88 7.62
N ASP A 166 -20.86 -5.60 8.72
CA ASP A 166 -21.34 -4.71 9.79
C ASP A 166 -21.57 -3.30 9.29
N TRP A 167 -20.70 -2.80 8.41
CA TRP A 167 -20.86 -1.47 7.85
C TRP A 167 -22.11 -1.36 6.99
N LEU A 168 -22.41 -2.37 6.16
CA LEU A 168 -23.61 -2.42 5.32
C LEU A 168 -24.87 -2.57 6.16
N GLU A 169 -24.87 -3.49 7.13
CA GLU A 169 -26.00 -3.75 8.03
C GLU A 169 -26.24 -2.55 8.95
N GLY A 170 -25.19 -2.04 9.58
CA GLY A 170 -25.23 -0.84 10.41
C GLY A 170 -25.74 0.36 9.63
N GLY A 171 -25.28 0.54 8.39
CA GLY A 171 -25.80 1.55 7.48
C GLY A 171 -27.30 1.42 7.27
N ARG A 172 -27.80 0.24 6.91
CA ARG A 172 -29.23 -0.03 6.71
C ARG A 172 -30.05 0.26 7.95
N LYS A 173 -29.62 -0.23 9.12
CA LYS A 173 -30.27 0.03 10.41
C LYS A 173 -30.34 1.52 10.75
N HIS A 174 -29.37 2.31 10.25
CA HIS A 174 -29.28 3.74 10.47
C HIS A 174 -29.69 4.57 9.22
N PHE A 175 -30.59 4.02 8.42
CA PHE A 175 -31.20 4.68 7.23
C PHE A 175 -30.20 5.14 6.16
N VAL A 176 -29.15 4.36 5.96
CA VAL A 176 -28.16 4.59 4.89
C VAL A 176 -28.11 3.38 3.98
N THR A 177 -28.49 3.54 2.72
CA THR A 177 -28.36 2.52 1.69
C THR A 177 -27.23 2.93 0.74
N CYS A 178 -26.26 2.05 0.56
CA CYS A 178 -25.15 2.26 -0.35
C CYS A 178 -25.40 1.54 -1.67
N LEU A 179 -25.05 2.18 -2.78
CA LEU A 179 -25.01 1.56 -4.09
C LEU A 179 -23.68 0.81 -4.25
N LEU A 180 -23.77 -0.44 -4.70
CA LEU A 180 -22.62 -1.23 -5.13
C LEU A 180 -22.23 -0.78 -6.53
N TYR A 181 -21.03 -0.26 -6.69
CA TYR A 181 -20.43 -0.06 -8.00
C TYR A 181 -19.51 -1.25 -8.29
N THR A 182 -19.93 -2.15 -9.13
CA THR A 182 -19.04 -3.10 -9.77
C THR A 182 -18.34 -2.35 -10.90
N SER A 183 -17.01 -2.35 -10.92
CA SER A 183 -16.26 -1.89 -12.09
C SER A 183 -16.69 -2.77 -13.27
N PRO A 184 -17.11 -2.22 -14.41
CA PRO A 184 -17.24 -3.01 -15.61
C PRO A 184 -15.82 -3.54 -15.94
N SER A 185 -15.72 -4.86 -16.03
CA SER A 185 -14.55 -5.60 -16.49
C SER A 185 -14.20 -5.24 -17.94
#